data_ee7024b7438184643b8e16d8de1d7961
#
_entry.id   ee7024b7438184643b8e16d8de1d7961
#
_cell.length_a   1.000
_cell.length_b   1.000
_cell.length_c   1.000
_cell.angle_alpha   90.00
_cell.angle_beta   90.00
_cell.angle_gamma   90.00
#
_symmetry.space_group_name_H-M   'P 1'
#
loop_
_entity.id
_entity.type
_entity.pdbx_description
1 polymer ?
#
loop_
_entity_poly.entity_id
_entity_poly.type
_entity_poly.pdbx_seq_one_letter_code
_entity_poly.pdbx_strand_id
1 'polypeptide(L)'
;MTTIPIPVLAAAVAVVSAVPLVGWALLARPGTLTGQARANLTRGIDLSAGRTAAGSARTGLAARLSTVLTPRGTVARLDRLAGRAGRPADWPVPKLVAAKLVLTALAGGLGVLVISARPTSLNVLLFVGVSLVCYFLPEMLLYSRGQERQEAIGMELADTLDQMTIAVEAGLGFEQAMSRAGKNGKGPLAEELVRTLQDIAVGQPRREAYLALAERTGAPDLRRFISAIVQADAYGVSIADVLRTQASEMRLKRRQRAEQKAMQIPVKVIFPLILCILPTLFIVLLGPAAMDMMKAFGGS
;
A
#
# COMPACT_ATOMS: atom_id res chain seq x y z
N MET A 1 -29.47 29.60 -18.77
CA MET A 1 -28.69 29.53 -17.52
C MET A 1 -29.39 28.57 -16.57
N THR A 2 -28.94 27.31 -16.51
CA THR A 2 -29.54 26.27 -15.67
C THR A 2 -28.98 26.42 -14.26
N THR A 3 -29.75 27.06 -13.39
CA THR A 3 -29.43 27.12 -11.95
C THR A 3 -29.41 25.69 -11.39
N ILE A 4 -28.24 25.22 -11.02
CA ILE A 4 -28.07 23.93 -10.30
C ILE A 4 -28.83 24.07 -8.97
N PRO A 5 -29.82 23.20 -8.67
CA PRO A 5 -30.59 23.34 -7.43
C PRO A 5 -29.63 23.08 -6.23
N ILE A 6 -29.77 23.94 -5.22
CA ILE A 6 -28.98 23.93 -4.00
C ILE A 6 -28.80 22.53 -3.38
N PRO A 7 -29.83 21.64 -3.33
CA PRO A 7 -29.65 20.29 -2.80
C PRO A 7 -28.69 19.40 -3.61
N VAL A 8 -28.59 19.61 -4.94
CA VAL A 8 -27.64 18.85 -5.79
C VAL A 8 -26.20 19.31 -5.53
N LEU A 9 -25.99 20.61 -5.36
CA LEU A 9 -24.69 21.17 -5.00
C LEU A 9 -24.26 20.72 -3.59
N ALA A 10 -25.19 20.73 -2.64
CA ALA A 10 -24.95 20.23 -1.29
C ALA A 10 -24.62 18.74 -1.26
N ALA A 11 -25.32 17.91 -2.04
CA ALA A 11 -25.03 16.48 -2.15
C ALA A 11 -23.68 16.21 -2.82
N ALA A 12 -23.32 16.94 -3.88
CA ALA A 12 -22.01 16.84 -4.53
C ALA A 12 -20.88 17.26 -3.58
N VAL A 13 -21.04 18.35 -2.84
CA VAL A 13 -20.07 18.79 -1.81
C VAL A 13 -19.96 17.77 -0.68
N ALA A 14 -21.09 17.20 -0.23
CA ALA A 14 -21.09 16.16 0.80
C ALA A 14 -20.35 14.88 0.36
N VAL A 15 -20.49 14.45 -0.91
CA VAL A 15 -19.76 13.30 -1.47
C VAL A 15 -18.28 13.62 -1.62
N VAL A 16 -17.93 14.78 -2.17
CA VAL A 16 -16.54 15.22 -2.38
C VAL A 16 -15.83 15.44 -1.04
N SER A 17 -16.53 15.88 0.01
CA SER A 17 -15.95 16.03 1.35
C SER A 17 -15.94 14.74 2.17
N ALA A 18 -16.91 13.83 1.98
CA ALA A 18 -16.95 12.56 2.69
C ALA A 18 -15.83 11.61 2.27
N VAL A 19 -15.44 11.58 0.99
CA VAL A 19 -14.35 10.73 0.49
C VAL A 19 -13.00 11.09 1.13
N PRO A 20 -12.52 12.34 1.15
CA PRO A 20 -11.28 12.70 1.83
C PRO A 20 -11.39 12.62 3.36
N LEU A 21 -12.55 12.90 3.97
CA LEU A 21 -12.74 12.76 5.42
C LEU A 21 -12.67 11.30 5.88
N VAL A 22 -13.26 10.38 5.15
CA VAL A 22 -13.14 8.94 5.43
C VAL A 22 -11.73 8.45 5.10
N GLY A 23 -11.12 8.92 4.02
CA GLY A 23 -9.71 8.67 3.70
C GLY A 23 -8.80 9.19 4.83
N TRP A 24 -9.05 10.40 5.34
CA TRP A 24 -8.31 10.96 6.46
C TRP A 24 -8.59 10.21 7.78
N ALA A 25 -9.82 9.83 8.08
CA ALA A 25 -10.17 9.03 9.25
C ALA A 25 -9.56 7.62 9.22
N LEU A 26 -9.37 7.04 8.02
CA LEU A 26 -8.66 5.78 7.82
C LEU A 26 -7.13 5.96 7.88
N LEU A 27 -6.62 7.13 7.50
CA LEU A 27 -5.21 7.49 7.54
C LEU A 27 -4.78 8.11 8.87
N ALA A 28 -5.69 8.77 9.60
CA ALA A 28 -5.43 9.33 10.91
C ALA A 28 -5.06 8.20 11.88
N ARG A 29 -3.80 8.12 12.24
CA ARG A 29 -3.28 7.23 13.27
C ARG A 29 -3.83 7.66 14.61
N PRO A 30 -4.60 6.86 15.35
CA PRO A 30 -4.65 7.03 16.79
C PRO A 30 -3.30 6.54 17.32
N GLY A 31 -2.41 7.48 17.60
CA GLY A 31 -1.17 7.19 18.33
C GLY A 31 -1.51 6.70 19.74
N THR A 32 -1.54 5.39 19.94
CA THR A 32 -1.61 4.81 21.28
C THR A 32 -0.64 3.64 21.36
N LEU A 33 0.59 3.96 21.79
CA LEU A 33 1.58 2.98 22.29
C LEU A 33 1.02 2.11 23.44
N THR A 34 -0.07 2.51 24.06
CA THR A 34 -0.80 1.77 25.11
C THR A 34 -1.61 0.56 24.61
N GLY A 35 -2.00 0.52 23.33
CA GLY A 35 -2.74 -0.60 22.77
C GLY A 35 -1.88 -1.85 22.54
N GLN A 36 -0.63 -1.68 22.14
CA GLN A 36 0.30 -2.79 21.90
C GLN A 36 0.77 -3.46 23.20
N ALA A 37 1.00 -2.66 24.26
CA ALA A 37 1.37 -3.20 25.57
C ALA A 37 0.24 -4.05 26.17
N ARG A 38 -1.03 -3.64 26.04
CA ARG A 38 -2.18 -4.43 26.48
C ARG A 38 -2.41 -5.70 25.64
N ALA A 39 -2.26 -5.61 24.32
CA ALA A 39 -2.43 -6.77 23.43
C ALA A 39 -1.35 -7.85 23.67
N ASN A 40 -0.15 -7.45 24.04
CA ASN A 40 0.94 -8.39 24.37
C ASN A 40 0.79 -9.00 25.77
N LEU A 41 0.19 -8.29 26.71
CA LEU A 41 -0.11 -8.83 28.05
C LEU A 41 -1.28 -9.81 28.07
N THR A 42 -2.28 -9.61 27.19
CA THR A 42 -3.41 -10.53 27.11
C THR A 42 -3.11 -11.80 26.31
N ARG A 43 -2.12 -11.81 25.43
CA ARG A 43 -1.69 -13.02 24.69
C ARG A 43 -1.02 -14.09 25.55
N GLY A 44 -0.57 -13.75 26.76
CA GLY A 44 0.08 -14.69 27.68
C GLY A 44 -0.82 -15.34 28.72
N ILE A 45 -2.12 -14.95 28.82
CA ILE A 45 -2.96 -15.33 29.99
C ILE A 45 -4.27 -16.04 29.60
N ASP A 46 -4.68 -16.05 28.33
CA ASP A 46 -5.96 -16.65 27.94
C ASP A 46 -5.87 -18.11 27.50
N LEU A 47 -5.51 -19.00 28.45
CA LEU A 47 -5.82 -20.44 28.36
C LEU A 47 -7.02 -20.87 29.22
N SER A 48 -7.66 -19.96 29.96
CA SER A 48 -8.85 -20.33 30.75
C SER A 48 -9.62 -19.10 31.24
N ALA A 49 -10.55 -18.57 30.51
CA ALA A 49 -11.68 -17.86 31.10
C ALA A 49 -12.84 -17.75 30.12
N GLY A 50 -13.94 -18.20 30.59
CA GLY A 50 -15.22 -18.33 29.92
C GLY A 50 -15.75 -17.04 29.29
N ARG A 51 -16.49 -17.26 28.25
CA ARG A 51 -17.37 -16.34 27.54
C ARG A 51 -18.18 -15.48 28.50
N THR A 52 -17.98 -14.17 28.46
CA THR A 52 -19.01 -13.22 28.86
C THR A 52 -19.69 -12.67 27.61
N ALA A 53 -20.89 -13.11 27.39
CA ALA A 53 -21.71 -12.97 26.18
C ALA A 53 -22.49 -11.64 26.12
N ALA A 54 -21.91 -10.50 26.40
CA ALA A 54 -22.66 -9.24 26.36
C ALA A 54 -22.14 -8.20 25.31
N GLY A 55 -20.99 -8.45 24.68
CA GLY A 55 -20.44 -7.57 23.63
C GLY A 55 -20.65 -8.03 22.18
N SER A 56 -21.19 -9.23 21.97
CA SER A 56 -21.15 -9.92 20.66
C SER A 56 -22.36 -9.69 19.75
N ALA A 57 -23.43 -9.09 20.20
CA ALA A 57 -24.66 -8.98 19.42
C ALA A 57 -24.58 -7.93 18.29
N ARG A 58 -23.79 -6.85 18.46
CA ARG A 58 -23.62 -5.82 17.43
C ARG A 58 -22.56 -6.16 16.38
N THR A 59 -21.56 -6.96 16.73
CA THR A 59 -20.55 -7.46 15.78
C THR A 59 -21.06 -8.63 14.96
N GLY A 60 -22.02 -9.39 15.43
CA GLY A 60 -22.58 -10.56 14.75
C GLY A 60 -23.39 -10.24 13.49
N LEU A 61 -24.15 -9.14 13.47
CA LEU A 61 -24.95 -8.72 12.31
C LEU A 61 -24.04 -8.17 11.19
N ALA A 62 -23.06 -7.32 11.52
CA ALA A 62 -22.09 -6.80 10.57
C ALA A 62 -21.21 -7.92 9.99
N ALA A 63 -20.82 -8.91 10.81
CA ALA A 63 -20.07 -10.08 10.37
C ALA A 63 -20.90 -11.02 9.49
N ARG A 64 -22.19 -11.19 9.76
CA ARG A 64 -23.10 -12.00 8.92
C ARG A 64 -23.45 -11.31 7.61
N LEU A 65 -23.66 -10.00 7.61
CA LEU A 65 -23.88 -9.23 6.39
C LEU A 65 -22.63 -9.18 5.51
N SER A 66 -21.44 -9.10 6.12
CA SER A 66 -20.18 -9.11 5.36
C SER A 66 -19.92 -10.47 4.68
N THR A 67 -20.32 -11.60 5.28
CA THR A 67 -20.14 -12.93 4.67
C THR A 67 -21.12 -13.22 3.53
N VAL A 68 -22.31 -12.59 3.54
CA VAL A 68 -23.33 -12.80 2.51
C VAL A 68 -23.09 -11.85 1.30
N LEU A 69 -22.65 -10.61 1.55
CA LEU A 69 -22.46 -9.58 0.51
C LEU A 69 -21.06 -9.56 -0.11
N THR A 70 -20.08 -10.28 0.46
CA THR A 70 -18.73 -10.28 -0.07
C THR A 70 -18.44 -11.59 -0.82
N PRO A 71 -18.15 -11.56 -2.12
CA PRO A 71 -17.71 -12.75 -2.86
C PRO A 71 -16.47 -13.36 -2.16
N ARG A 72 -16.50 -14.66 -1.93
CA ARG A 72 -15.44 -15.41 -1.23
C ARG A 72 -14.03 -15.13 -1.75
N GLY A 73 -13.89 -14.73 -3.02
CA GLY A 73 -12.62 -14.33 -3.62
C GLY A 73 -12.06 -12.99 -3.15
N THR A 74 -12.91 -12.04 -2.72
CA THR A 74 -12.49 -10.69 -2.30
C THR A 74 -11.83 -10.70 -0.93
N VAL A 75 -12.34 -11.50 0.01
CA VAL A 75 -11.76 -11.64 1.35
C VAL A 75 -10.37 -12.26 1.29
N ALA A 76 -10.19 -13.30 0.46
CA ALA A 76 -8.89 -13.94 0.27
C ALA A 76 -7.86 -13.00 -0.40
N ARG A 77 -8.31 -12.14 -1.33
CA ARG A 77 -7.45 -11.10 -1.92
C ARG A 77 -7.05 -10.03 -0.91
N LEU A 78 -8.01 -9.54 -0.12
CA LEU A 78 -7.76 -8.56 0.94
C LEU A 78 -6.83 -9.12 2.02
N ASP A 79 -6.97 -10.40 2.42
CA ASP A 79 -6.08 -11.04 3.39
C ASP A 79 -4.65 -11.18 2.84
N ARG A 80 -4.48 -11.52 1.56
CA ARG A 80 -3.17 -11.53 0.90
C ARG A 80 -2.53 -10.14 0.82
N LEU A 81 -3.32 -9.12 0.47
CA LEU A 81 -2.83 -7.74 0.42
C LEU A 81 -2.49 -7.21 1.82
N ALA A 82 -3.33 -7.51 2.82
CA ALA A 82 -3.06 -7.18 4.22
C ALA A 82 -1.81 -7.90 4.75
N GLY A 83 -1.59 -9.16 4.33
CA GLY A 83 -0.37 -9.92 4.62
C GLY A 83 0.88 -9.21 4.10
N ARG A 84 0.87 -8.78 2.84
CA ARG A 84 1.97 -8.03 2.21
C ARG A 84 2.17 -6.63 2.81
N ALA A 85 1.10 -5.98 3.25
CA ALA A 85 1.16 -4.71 3.97
C ALA A 85 1.66 -4.83 5.42
N GLY A 86 1.99 -6.06 5.88
CA GLY A 86 2.52 -6.31 7.23
C GLY A 86 1.45 -6.46 8.30
N ARG A 87 0.18 -6.69 7.93
CA ARG A 87 -0.96 -6.80 8.85
C ARG A 87 -0.95 -5.69 9.90
N PRO A 88 -1.06 -4.41 9.51
CA PRO A 88 -1.06 -3.33 10.47
C PRO A 88 -2.14 -3.59 11.52
N ALA A 89 -1.78 -3.50 12.79
CA ALA A 89 -2.68 -3.79 13.92
C ALA A 89 -3.93 -2.89 13.90
N ASP A 90 -3.82 -1.72 13.30
CA ASP A 90 -4.90 -0.73 13.21
C ASP A 90 -5.94 -1.08 12.13
N TRP A 91 -5.62 -1.98 11.18
CA TRP A 91 -6.45 -2.27 10.00
C TRP A 91 -6.74 -3.77 9.84
N PRO A 92 -7.43 -4.39 10.78
CA PRO A 92 -7.83 -5.79 10.63
C PRO A 92 -8.78 -5.93 9.43
N VAL A 93 -8.63 -7.03 8.69
CA VAL A 93 -9.44 -7.33 7.48
C VAL A 93 -10.95 -7.11 7.67
N PRO A 94 -11.56 -7.47 8.82
CA PRO A 94 -12.98 -7.19 9.05
C PRO A 94 -13.35 -5.70 9.04
N LYS A 95 -12.46 -4.81 9.54
CA LYS A 95 -12.68 -3.36 9.50
C LYS A 95 -12.61 -2.82 8.08
N LEU A 96 -11.70 -3.33 7.26
CA LEU A 96 -11.57 -2.95 5.84
C LEU A 96 -12.80 -3.37 5.03
N VAL A 97 -13.32 -4.57 5.28
CA VAL A 97 -14.55 -5.05 4.65
C VAL A 97 -15.73 -4.19 5.11
N ALA A 98 -15.83 -3.87 6.40
CA ALA A 98 -16.87 -2.98 6.90
C ALA A 98 -16.77 -1.57 6.31
N ALA A 99 -15.57 -0.99 6.22
CA ALA A 99 -15.35 0.31 5.59
C ALA A 99 -15.74 0.29 4.10
N LYS A 100 -15.42 -0.78 3.37
CA LYS A 100 -15.83 -0.96 1.98
C LYS A 100 -17.35 -0.96 1.82
N LEU A 101 -18.06 -1.70 2.67
CA LEU A 101 -19.54 -1.78 2.65
C LEU A 101 -20.17 -0.44 3.01
N VAL A 102 -19.66 0.24 4.04
CA VAL A 102 -20.16 1.56 4.47
C VAL A 102 -19.94 2.61 3.37
N LEU A 103 -18.76 2.67 2.77
CA LEU A 103 -18.44 3.59 1.67
C LEU A 103 -19.33 3.34 0.46
N THR A 104 -19.54 2.08 0.08
CA THR A 104 -20.38 1.72 -1.05
C THR A 104 -21.86 2.02 -0.77
N ALA A 105 -22.33 1.76 0.45
CA ALA A 105 -23.71 2.07 0.85
C ALA A 105 -23.98 3.58 0.91
N LEU A 106 -23.03 4.37 1.43
CA LEU A 106 -23.12 5.83 1.44
C LEU A 106 -23.11 6.40 0.03
N ALA A 107 -22.18 5.96 -0.82
CA ALA A 107 -22.13 6.38 -2.21
C ALA A 107 -23.42 5.99 -2.96
N GLY A 108 -23.92 4.76 -2.73
CA GLY A 108 -25.18 4.27 -3.29
C GLY A 108 -26.38 5.08 -2.85
N GLY A 109 -26.54 5.34 -1.56
CA GLY A 109 -27.64 6.12 -1.00
C GLY A 109 -27.68 7.57 -1.52
N LEU A 110 -26.52 8.23 -1.53
CA LEU A 110 -26.38 9.58 -2.08
C LEU A 110 -26.65 9.61 -3.58
N GLY A 111 -26.18 8.62 -4.33
CA GLY A 111 -26.41 8.56 -5.77
C GLY A 111 -27.89 8.37 -6.12
N VAL A 112 -28.59 7.49 -5.40
CA VAL A 112 -30.06 7.32 -5.57
C VAL A 112 -30.79 8.64 -5.28
N LEU A 113 -30.39 9.37 -4.26
CA LEU A 113 -30.98 10.66 -3.89
C LEU A 113 -30.76 11.73 -4.98
N VAL A 114 -29.56 11.76 -5.59
CA VAL A 114 -29.25 12.70 -6.70
C VAL A 114 -30.02 12.32 -7.97
N ILE A 115 -30.13 11.04 -8.31
CA ILE A 115 -30.85 10.55 -9.48
C ILE A 115 -32.37 10.78 -9.33
N SER A 116 -32.94 10.59 -8.13
CA SER A 116 -34.35 10.84 -7.86
C SER A 116 -34.73 12.31 -7.98
N ALA A 117 -33.79 13.23 -7.69
CA ALA A 117 -34.01 14.66 -7.83
C ALA A 117 -33.94 15.14 -9.30
N ARG A 118 -33.05 14.57 -10.13
CA ARG A 118 -32.90 14.87 -11.56
C ARG A 118 -32.30 13.65 -12.30
N PRO A 119 -33.13 12.89 -13.02
CA PRO A 119 -32.67 11.75 -13.80
C PRO A 119 -32.03 12.22 -15.12
N THR A 120 -30.77 12.65 -15.06
CA THR A 120 -29.97 13.01 -16.25
C THR A 120 -28.94 11.91 -16.49
N SER A 121 -28.68 11.55 -17.74
CA SER A 121 -27.70 10.56 -18.12
C SER A 121 -26.29 10.84 -17.54
N LEU A 122 -25.92 12.12 -17.42
CA LEU A 122 -24.69 12.57 -16.79
C LEU A 122 -24.64 12.22 -15.29
N ASN A 123 -25.74 12.41 -14.56
CA ASN A 123 -25.81 12.10 -13.13
C ASN A 123 -25.70 10.59 -12.87
N VAL A 124 -26.29 9.76 -13.75
CA VAL A 124 -26.16 8.30 -13.69
C VAL A 124 -24.71 7.88 -13.94
N LEU A 125 -24.04 8.46 -14.95
CA LEU A 125 -22.63 8.18 -15.25
C LEU A 125 -21.71 8.56 -14.09
N LEU A 126 -21.90 9.75 -13.51
CA LEU A 126 -21.15 10.22 -12.34
C LEU A 126 -21.37 9.31 -11.13
N PHE A 127 -22.61 8.90 -10.87
CA PHE A 127 -22.93 7.98 -9.78
C PHE A 127 -22.23 6.64 -9.92
N VAL A 128 -22.29 6.03 -11.11
CA VAL A 128 -21.61 4.76 -11.38
C VAL A 128 -20.10 4.92 -11.21
N GLY A 129 -19.51 6.01 -11.72
CA GLY A 129 -18.08 6.32 -11.57
C GLY A 129 -17.65 6.46 -10.11
N VAL A 130 -18.38 7.25 -9.32
CA VAL A 130 -18.09 7.46 -7.89
C VAL A 130 -18.25 6.16 -7.10
N SER A 131 -19.31 5.40 -7.33
CA SER A 131 -19.54 4.11 -6.68
C SER A 131 -18.41 3.11 -6.96
N LEU A 132 -17.94 3.07 -8.21
CA LEU A 132 -16.82 2.21 -8.63
C LEU A 132 -15.52 2.62 -7.92
N VAL A 133 -15.22 3.92 -7.88
CA VAL A 133 -14.03 4.44 -7.17
C VAL A 133 -14.10 4.13 -5.68
N CYS A 134 -15.23 4.38 -5.02
CA CYS A 134 -15.43 4.07 -3.59
C CYS A 134 -15.27 2.56 -3.29
N TYR A 135 -15.71 1.71 -4.22
CA TYR A 135 -15.57 0.26 -4.09
C TYR A 135 -14.12 -0.21 -4.18
N PHE A 136 -13.30 0.36 -5.08
CA PHE A 136 -11.89 -0.03 -5.28
C PHE A 136 -10.92 0.70 -4.36
N LEU A 137 -11.32 1.83 -3.75
CA LEU A 137 -10.46 2.67 -2.92
C LEU A 137 -9.72 1.91 -1.81
N PRO A 138 -10.37 1.04 -0.98
CA PRO A 138 -9.66 0.30 0.07
C PRO A 138 -8.63 -0.69 -0.47
N GLU A 139 -8.88 -1.29 -1.63
CA GLU A 139 -7.92 -2.20 -2.27
C GLU A 139 -6.68 -1.46 -2.79
N MET A 140 -6.88 -0.27 -3.41
CA MET A 140 -5.77 0.58 -3.85
C MET A 140 -4.91 1.06 -2.69
N LEU A 141 -5.51 1.45 -1.57
CA LEU A 141 -4.76 1.89 -0.38
C LEU A 141 -3.92 0.76 0.23
N LEU A 142 -4.47 -0.45 0.32
CA LEU A 142 -3.71 -1.61 0.79
C LEU A 142 -2.57 -1.98 -0.17
N TYR A 143 -2.84 -1.93 -1.47
CA TYR A 143 -1.84 -2.20 -2.48
C TYR A 143 -0.69 -1.19 -2.43
N SER A 144 -1.00 0.11 -2.32
CA SER A 144 0.02 1.17 -2.19
C SER A 144 0.88 0.96 -0.94
N ARG A 145 0.28 0.67 0.22
CA ARG A 145 1.04 0.39 1.44
C ARG A 145 1.88 -0.88 1.35
N GLY A 146 1.36 -1.91 0.67
CA GLY A 146 2.13 -3.11 0.39
C GLY A 146 3.37 -2.83 -0.46
N GLN A 147 3.24 -1.97 -1.46
CA GLN A 147 4.37 -1.54 -2.29
C GLN A 147 5.37 -0.68 -1.50
N GLU A 148 4.90 0.31 -0.74
CA GLU A 148 5.76 1.13 0.11
C GLU A 148 6.59 0.28 1.09
N ARG A 149 5.96 -0.75 1.70
CA ARG A 149 6.65 -1.68 2.58
C ARG A 149 7.69 -2.53 1.83
N GLN A 150 7.36 -3.02 0.63
CA GLN A 150 8.30 -3.78 -0.19
C GLN A 150 9.48 -2.93 -0.65
N GLU A 151 9.26 -1.67 -1.01
CA GLU A 151 10.31 -0.72 -1.35
C GLU A 151 11.21 -0.42 -0.15
N ALA A 152 10.63 -0.23 1.05
CA ALA A 152 11.39 -0.03 2.29
C ALA A 152 12.28 -1.26 2.57
N ILE A 153 11.73 -2.48 2.50
CA ILE A 153 12.49 -3.73 2.63
C ILE A 153 13.64 -3.79 1.60
N GLY A 154 13.37 -3.43 0.35
CA GLY A 154 14.37 -3.43 -0.71
C GLY A 154 15.48 -2.39 -0.53
N MET A 155 15.20 -1.28 0.16
CA MET A 155 16.22 -0.27 0.52
C MET A 155 17.06 -0.72 1.71
N GLU A 156 16.44 -1.31 2.72
CA GLU A 156 17.11 -1.83 3.92
C GLU A 156 17.98 -3.06 3.63
N LEU A 157 17.60 -3.84 2.61
CA LEU A 157 18.26 -5.11 2.30
C LEU A 157 19.76 -4.97 2.03
N ALA A 158 20.18 -3.90 1.32
CA ALA A 158 21.59 -3.67 1.03
C ALA A 158 22.42 -3.52 2.31
N ASP A 159 21.97 -2.65 3.22
CA ASP A 159 22.68 -2.36 4.48
C ASP A 159 22.62 -3.58 5.42
N THR A 160 21.52 -4.33 5.39
CA THR A 160 21.36 -5.58 6.16
C THR A 160 22.31 -6.67 5.67
N LEU A 161 22.44 -6.86 4.35
CA LEU A 161 23.36 -7.84 3.76
C LEU A 161 24.81 -7.48 4.06
N ASP A 162 25.18 -6.20 4.02
CA ASP A 162 26.51 -5.75 4.40
C ASP A 162 26.84 -6.09 5.86
N GLN A 163 25.92 -5.82 6.79
CA GLN A 163 26.07 -6.18 8.19
C GLN A 163 26.20 -7.69 8.40
N MET A 164 25.36 -8.47 7.71
CA MET A 164 25.40 -9.93 7.78
C MET A 164 26.70 -10.50 7.20
N THR A 165 27.18 -9.94 6.08
CA THR A 165 28.45 -10.34 5.46
C THR A 165 29.60 -10.16 6.43
N ILE A 166 29.74 -8.98 7.04
CA ILE A 166 30.77 -8.69 8.04
C ILE A 166 30.68 -9.66 9.23
N ALA A 167 29.47 -9.93 9.69
CA ALA A 167 29.26 -10.83 10.84
C ALA A 167 29.66 -12.28 10.52
N VAL A 168 29.32 -12.78 9.32
CA VAL A 168 29.68 -14.15 8.89
C VAL A 168 31.16 -14.25 8.60
N GLU A 169 31.79 -13.24 8.00
CA GLU A 169 33.25 -13.18 7.79
C GLU A 169 34.02 -13.12 9.13
N ALA A 170 33.42 -12.53 10.15
CA ALA A 170 33.95 -12.54 11.51
C ALA A 170 33.72 -13.89 12.24
N GLY A 171 33.19 -14.92 11.57
CA GLY A 171 32.99 -16.26 12.10
C GLY A 171 31.65 -16.51 12.78
N LEU A 172 30.69 -15.59 12.74
CA LEU A 172 29.32 -15.83 13.22
C LEU A 172 28.56 -16.75 12.25
N GLY A 173 27.77 -17.67 12.81
CA GLY A 173 26.82 -18.44 12.01
C GLY A 173 25.76 -17.56 11.35
N PHE A 174 25.19 -18.02 10.22
CA PHE A 174 24.21 -17.25 9.44
C PHE A 174 23.02 -16.77 10.29
N GLU A 175 22.45 -17.62 11.14
CA GLU A 175 21.33 -17.23 12.01
C GLU A 175 21.73 -16.19 13.06
N GLN A 176 22.95 -16.27 13.58
CA GLN A 176 23.47 -15.27 14.51
C GLN A 176 23.68 -13.92 13.82
N ALA A 177 24.21 -13.94 12.58
CA ALA A 177 24.33 -12.74 11.75
C ALA A 177 22.96 -12.12 11.46
N MET A 178 21.98 -12.96 11.10
CA MET A 178 20.59 -12.53 10.89
C MET A 178 19.96 -11.94 12.17
N SER A 179 20.20 -12.57 13.33
CA SER A 179 19.73 -12.06 14.63
C SER A 179 20.33 -10.69 14.96
N ARG A 180 21.63 -10.53 14.71
CA ARG A 180 22.31 -9.25 14.92
C ARG A 180 21.77 -8.15 14.01
N ALA A 181 21.59 -8.46 12.72
CA ALA A 181 21.02 -7.53 11.77
C ALA A 181 19.56 -7.16 12.11
N GLY A 182 18.74 -8.13 12.52
CA GLY A 182 17.37 -7.89 12.94
C GLY A 182 17.24 -7.07 14.22
N LYS A 183 18.15 -7.24 15.19
CA LYS A 183 18.16 -6.45 16.45
C LYS A 183 18.65 -5.02 16.24
N ASN A 184 19.59 -4.81 15.32
CA ASN A 184 20.17 -3.49 15.06
C ASN A 184 19.33 -2.68 14.06
N GLY A 185 18.58 -3.35 13.19
CA GLY A 185 17.70 -2.71 12.23
C GLY A 185 16.45 -2.10 12.87
N LYS A 186 15.88 -1.09 12.24
CA LYS A 186 14.68 -0.36 12.74
C LYS A 186 13.48 -0.41 11.78
N GLY A 187 13.61 -1.14 10.67
CA GLY A 187 12.60 -1.15 9.62
C GLY A 187 11.85 -2.47 9.48
N PRO A 188 10.96 -2.56 8.49
CA PRO A 188 10.13 -3.73 8.28
C PRO A 188 10.91 -5.01 7.95
N LEU A 189 12.12 -4.91 7.40
CA LEU A 189 12.98 -6.05 7.17
C LEU A 189 13.49 -6.63 8.51
N ALA A 190 13.96 -5.77 9.41
CA ALA A 190 14.46 -6.18 10.71
C ALA A 190 13.38 -6.93 11.52
N GLU A 191 12.14 -6.44 11.53
CA GLU A 191 11.01 -7.12 12.18
C GLU A 191 10.76 -8.52 11.60
N GLU A 192 10.82 -8.66 10.29
CA GLU A 192 10.59 -9.95 9.61
C GLU A 192 11.75 -10.94 9.83
N LEU A 193 13.00 -10.45 9.92
CA LEU A 193 14.15 -11.29 10.27
C LEU A 193 14.00 -11.84 11.68
N VAL A 194 13.67 -11.00 12.66
CA VAL A 194 13.44 -11.43 14.06
C VAL A 194 12.31 -12.44 14.12
N ARG A 195 11.21 -12.19 13.44
CA ARG A 195 10.08 -13.11 13.37
C ARG A 195 10.46 -14.46 12.78
N THR A 196 11.24 -14.47 11.70
CA THR A 196 11.69 -15.71 11.06
C THR A 196 12.56 -16.53 12.01
N LEU A 197 13.43 -15.89 12.79
CA LEU A 197 14.23 -16.57 13.81
C LEU A 197 13.35 -17.11 14.95
N GLN A 198 12.28 -16.41 15.32
CA GLN A 198 11.28 -16.92 16.28
C GLN A 198 10.55 -18.16 15.74
N ASP A 199 10.16 -18.14 14.45
CA ASP A 199 9.52 -19.28 13.80
C ASP A 199 10.45 -20.52 13.84
N ILE A 200 11.76 -20.34 13.59
CA ILE A 200 12.77 -21.40 13.71
C ILE A 200 12.91 -21.87 15.16
N ALA A 201 12.97 -20.95 16.11
CA ALA A 201 13.11 -21.28 17.54
C ALA A 201 11.91 -22.08 18.10
N VAL A 202 10.72 -21.90 17.53
CA VAL A 202 9.51 -22.68 17.87
C VAL A 202 9.50 -24.06 17.18
N GLY A 203 10.49 -24.36 16.31
CA GLY A 203 10.67 -25.67 15.68
C GLY A 203 10.31 -25.75 14.20
N GLN A 204 10.04 -24.62 13.55
CA GLN A 204 9.84 -24.62 12.10
C GLN A 204 11.16 -24.95 11.38
N PRO A 205 11.18 -25.83 10.37
CA PRO A 205 12.37 -26.12 9.59
C PRO A 205 12.95 -24.84 8.97
N ARG A 206 14.27 -24.66 9.02
CA ARG A 206 14.97 -23.46 8.53
C ARG A 206 14.56 -23.07 7.11
N ARG A 207 14.58 -24.06 6.20
CA ARG A 207 14.22 -23.86 4.80
C ARG A 207 12.80 -23.30 4.66
N GLU A 208 11.85 -23.83 5.41
CA GLU A 208 10.45 -23.40 5.37
C GLU A 208 10.28 -22.00 5.95
N ALA A 209 10.95 -21.70 7.07
CA ALA A 209 10.95 -20.39 7.69
C ALA A 209 11.50 -19.31 6.74
N TYR A 210 12.59 -19.59 6.03
CA TYR A 210 13.16 -18.68 5.03
C TYR A 210 12.22 -18.48 3.84
N LEU A 211 11.63 -19.53 3.30
CA LEU A 211 10.65 -19.41 2.20
C LEU A 211 9.41 -18.64 2.66
N ALA A 212 8.94 -18.86 3.87
CA ALA A 212 7.82 -18.11 4.46
C ALA A 212 8.16 -16.61 4.62
N LEU A 213 9.39 -16.25 4.99
CA LEU A 213 9.86 -14.86 5.00
C LEU A 213 9.74 -14.20 3.61
N ALA A 214 10.23 -14.89 2.57
CA ALA A 214 10.17 -14.39 1.20
C ALA A 214 8.72 -14.24 0.68
N GLU A 215 7.83 -15.13 1.08
CA GLU A 215 6.42 -15.10 0.71
C GLU A 215 5.64 -14.01 1.44
N ARG A 216 5.86 -13.88 2.76
CA ARG A 216 5.20 -12.86 3.59
C ARG A 216 5.53 -11.44 3.15
N THR A 217 6.81 -11.17 2.87
CA THR A 217 7.27 -9.84 2.47
C THR A 217 6.89 -9.50 1.04
N GLY A 218 6.92 -10.49 0.14
CA GLY A 218 6.67 -10.30 -1.29
C GLY A 218 7.71 -9.42 -2.00
N ALA A 219 8.79 -9.01 -1.31
CA ALA A 219 9.85 -8.19 -1.88
C ALA A 219 10.70 -9.02 -2.85
N PRO A 220 10.83 -8.61 -4.14
CA PRO A 220 11.47 -9.46 -5.16
C PRO A 220 12.97 -9.65 -4.90
N ASP A 221 13.65 -8.66 -4.37
CA ASP A 221 15.08 -8.74 -4.09
C ASP A 221 15.36 -9.65 -2.89
N LEU A 222 14.54 -9.58 -1.83
CA LEU A 222 14.63 -10.47 -0.68
C LEU A 222 14.31 -11.93 -1.09
N ARG A 223 13.34 -12.14 -1.95
CA ARG A 223 13.02 -13.50 -2.45
C ARG A 223 14.21 -14.12 -3.19
N ARG A 224 14.90 -13.34 -4.05
CA ARG A 224 16.10 -13.83 -4.75
C ARG A 224 17.22 -14.18 -3.77
N PHE A 225 17.46 -13.32 -2.80
CA PHE A 225 18.43 -13.57 -1.74
C PHE A 225 18.11 -14.85 -0.96
N ILE A 226 16.88 -15.01 -0.49
CA ILE A 226 16.46 -16.22 0.25
C ILE A 226 16.60 -17.48 -0.61
N SER A 227 16.22 -17.41 -1.89
CA SER A 227 16.39 -18.55 -2.80
C SER A 227 17.86 -18.93 -2.96
N ALA A 228 18.77 -17.95 -3.05
CA ALA A 228 20.21 -18.20 -3.13
C ALA A 228 20.75 -18.85 -1.83
N ILE A 229 20.31 -18.38 -0.66
CA ILE A 229 20.68 -18.99 0.64
C ILE A 229 20.19 -20.44 0.76
N VAL A 230 18.93 -20.69 0.42
CA VAL A 230 18.33 -22.04 0.45
C VAL A 230 19.07 -23.00 -0.50
N GLN A 231 19.48 -22.51 -1.67
CA GLN A 231 20.27 -23.32 -2.62
C GLN A 231 21.69 -23.55 -2.10
N ALA A 232 22.35 -22.52 -1.56
CA ALA A 232 23.70 -22.65 -1.01
C ALA A 232 23.74 -23.68 0.14
N ASP A 233 22.76 -23.64 1.04
CA ASP A 233 22.62 -24.61 2.13
C ASP A 233 22.41 -26.03 1.60
N ALA A 234 21.58 -26.20 0.56
CA ALA A 234 21.32 -27.51 -0.04
C ALA A 234 22.53 -28.12 -0.79
N TYR A 235 23.38 -27.28 -1.40
CA TYR A 235 24.55 -27.72 -2.17
C TYR A 235 25.87 -27.60 -1.43
N GLY A 236 25.88 -27.17 -0.18
CA GLY A 236 27.08 -26.99 0.62
C GLY A 236 27.99 -25.85 0.15
N VAL A 237 27.43 -24.85 -0.55
CA VAL A 237 28.16 -23.66 -0.99
C VAL A 237 28.37 -22.72 0.19
N SER A 238 29.49 -22.00 0.21
CA SER A 238 29.79 -21.02 1.24
C SER A 238 28.72 -19.91 1.29
N ILE A 239 28.02 -19.81 2.42
CA ILE A 239 27.02 -18.74 2.64
C ILE A 239 27.69 -17.36 2.64
N ALA A 240 28.95 -17.24 3.08
CA ALA A 240 29.71 -16.00 3.03
C ALA A 240 29.90 -15.47 1.61
N ASP A 241 30.18 -16.36 0.65
CA ASP A 241 30.34 -15.98 -0.76
C ASP A 241 29.01 -15.56 -1.39
N VAL A 242 27.92 -16.23 -1.04
CA VAL A 242 26.57 -15.83 -1.47
C VAL A 242 26.23 -14.46 -0.90
N LEU A 243 26.46 -14.22 0.37
CA LEU A 243 26.22 -12.91 1.01
C LEU A 243 27.02 -11.79 0.32
N ARG A 244 28.32 -12.02 0.10
CA ARG A 244 29.20 -11.03 -0.58
C ARG A 244 28.71 -10.69 -1.97
N THR A 245 28.32 -11.70 -2.74
CA THR A 245 27.79 -11.52 -4.10
C THR A 245 26.48 -10.75 -4.08
N GLN A 246 25.54 -11.14 -3.21
CA GLN A 246 24.25 -10.47 -3.10
C GLN A 246 24.36 -9.04 -2.56
N ALA A 247 25.26 -8.79 -1.60
CA ALA A 247 25.52 -7.43 -1.11
C ALA A 247 26.05 -6.53 -2.22
N SER A 248 27.01 -7.01 -3.02
CA SER A 248 27.55 -6.24 -4.16
C SER A 248 26.47 -5.96 -5.23
N GLU A 249 25.60 -6.92 -5.54
CA GLU A 249 24.48 -6.75 -6.45
C GLU A 249 23.47 -5.69 -5.94
N MET A 250 23.18 -5.71 -4.64
CA MET A 250 22.25 -4.73 -4.05
C MET A 250 22.83 -3.31 -4.04
N ARG A 251 24.14 -3.15 -3.79
CA ARG A 251 24.82 -1.84 -3.92
C ARG A 251 24.73 -1.31 -5.35
N LEU A 252 24.98 -2.18 -6.35
CA LEU A 252 24.86 -1.79 -7.76
C LEU A 252 23.43 -1.35 -8.11
N LYS A 253 22.43 -2.09 -7.68
CA LYS A 253 21.01 -1.73 -7.86
C LYS A 253 20.65 -0.41 -7.20
N ARG A 254 21.15 -0.17 -5.98
CA ARG A 254 20.93 1.11 -5.28
C ARG A 254 21.48 2.28 -6.11
N ARG A 255 22.68 2.13 -6.66
CA ARG A 255 23.28 3.12 -7.55
C ARG A 255 22.47 3.33 -8.82
N GLN A 256 22.08 2.25 -9.50
CA GLN A 256 21.25 2.31 -10.70
C GLN A 256 19.90 3.00 -10.46
N ARG A 257 19.23 2.71 -9.33
CA ARG A 257 17.99 3.40 -8.95
C ARG A 257 18.19 4.90 -8.72
N ALA A 258 19.32 5.30 -8.13
CA ALA A 258 19.65 6.71 -7.96
C ALA A 258 19.90 7.41 -9.32
N GLU A 259 20.65 6.77 -10.21
CA GLU A 259 20.90 7.24 -11.57
C GLU A 259 19.61 7.36 -12.40
N GLN A 260 18.72 6.35 -12.32
CA GLN A 260 17.41 6.40 -12.99
C GLN A 260 16.53 7.54 -12.47
N LYS A 261 16.52 7.79 -11.16
CA LYS A 261 15.80 8.94 -10.59
C LYS A 261 16.39 10.27 -11.07
N ALA A 262 17.71 10.39 -11.14
CA ALA A 262 18.38 11.57 -11.65
C ALA A 262 18.05 11.84 -13.12
N MET A 263 18.02 10.81 -13.96
CA MET A 263 17.67 10.93 -15.39
C MET A 263 16.20 11.33 -15.63
N GLN A 264 15.31 11.15 -14.67
CA GLN A 264 13.90 11.59 -14.78
C GLN A 264 13.72 13.10 -14.50
N ILE A 265 14.68 13.74 -13.84
CA ILE A 265 14.58 15.16 -13.47
C ILE A 265 14.47 16.07 -14.70
N PRO A 266 15.32 15.95 -15.73
CA PRO A 266 15.21 16.79 -16.93
C PRO A 266 13.85 16.68 -17.60
N VAL A 267 13.31 15.46 -17.73
CA VAL A 267 12.00 15.21 -18.37
C VAL A 267 10.87 15.88 -17.59
N LYS A 268 10.92 15.81 -16.25
CA LYS A 268 9.91 16.45 -15.38
C LYS A 268 9.97 17.98 -15.43
N VAL A 269 11.11 18.55 -15.72
CA VAL A 269 11.29 20.02 -15.87
C VAL A 269 10.86 20.50 -17.26
N ILE A 270 11.17 19.72 -18.30
CA ILE A 270 10.86 20.06 -19.69
C ILE A 270 9.33 20.07 -19.93
N PHE A 271 8.58 19.15 -19.33
CA PHE A 271 7.15 19.05 -19.56
C PHE A 271 6.35 20.32 -19.21
N PRO A 272 6.46 20.91 -18.00
CA PRO A 272 5.78 22.18 -17.70
C PRO A 272 6.34 23.35 -18.52
N LEU A 273 7.62 23.33 -18.88
CA LEU A 273 8.22 24.37 -19.69
C LEU A 273 7.66 24.38 -21.10
N ILE A 274 7.53 23.22 -21.75
CA ILE A 274 6.85 23.09 -23.04
C ILE A 274 5.38 23.52 -22.93
N LEU A 275 4.67 23.10 -21.89
CA LEU A 275 3.25 23.43 -21.70
C LEU A 275 3.02 24.95 -21.55
N CYS A 276 3.99 25.69 -20.99
CA CYS A 276 3.92 27.15 -20.88
C CYS A 276 4.36 27.87 -22.17
N ILE A 277 5.43 27.41 -22.80
CA ILE A 277 6.01 28.09 -23.96
C ILE A 277 5.16 27.87 -25.20
N LEU A 278 4.62 26.67 -25.40
CA LEU A 278 3.89 26.32 -26.62
C LEU A 278 2.65 27.19 -26.83
N PRO A 279 1.72 27.42 -25.88
CA PRO A 279 0.59 28.33 -26.05
C PRO A 279 1.04 29.77 -26.33
N THR A 280 2.07 30.25 -25.65
CA THR A 280 2.58 31.62 -25.86
C THR A 280 3.12 31.80 -27.26
N LEU A 281 3.87 30.82 -27.77
CA LEU A 281 4.41 30.82 -29.11
C LEU A 281 3.29 30.79 -30.18
N PHE A 282 2.23 30.01 -29.95
CA PHE A 282 1.05 30.00 -30.82
C PHE A 282 0.34 31.36 -30.85
N ILE A 283 0.15 32.00 -29.71
CA ILE A 283 -0.49 33.31 -29.62
C ILE A 283 0.34 34.38 -30.36
N VAL A 284 1.65 34.37 -30.17
CA VAL A 284 2.55 35.35 -30.82
C VAL A 284 2.62 35.13 -32.34
N LEU A 285 2.66 33.85 -32.78
CA LEU A 285 2.81 33.54 -34.20
C LEU A 285 1.48 33.66 -34.99
N LEU A 286 0.42 33.14 -34.41
CA LEU A 286 -0.91 33.12 -35.09
C LEU A 286 -1.77 34.39 -34.81
N GLY A 287 -1.44 35.12 -33.74
CA GLY A 287 -2.15 36.35 -33.38
C GLY A 287 -2.24 37.37 -34.50
N PRO A 288 -1.10 37.78 -35.11
CA PRO A 288 -1.12 38.72 -36.23
C PRO A 288 -1.92 38.19 -37.43
N ALA A 289 -1.71 36.92 -37.79
CA ALA A 289 -2.41 36.29 -38.92
C ALA A 289 -3.93 36.22 -38.69
N ALA A 290 -4.36 35.92 -37.47
CA ALA A 290 -5.77 35.90 -37.10
C ALA A 290 -6.40 37.30 -37.15
N MET A 291 -5.68 38.33 -36.71
CA MET A 291 -6.13 39.73 -36.80
C MET A 291 -6.26 40.20 -38.26
N ASP A 292 -5.30 39.83 -39.12
CA ASP A 292 -5.38 40.19 -40.55
C ASP A 292 -6.51 39.45 -41.28
N MET A 293 -6.75 38.16 -40.94
CA MET A 293 -7.93 37.42 -41.43
C MET A 293 -9.23 38.10 -40.97
N MET A 294 -9.35 38.44 -39.69
CA MET A 294 -10.56 39.12 -39.18
C MET A 294 -10.81 40.46 -39.86
N LYS A 295 -9.76 41.24 -40.16
CA LYS A 295 -9.89 42.49 -40.95
C LYS A 295 -10.31 42.24 -42.41
N ALA A 296 -9.79 41.17 -43.03
CA ALA A 296 -10.14 40.80 -44.40
C ALA A 296 -11.59 40.33 -44.55
N PHE A 297 -12.14 39.64 -43.56
CA PHE A 297 -13.50 39.13 -43.55
C PHE A 297 -14.53 40.05 -42.86
N GLY A 298 -14.07 40.97 -42.02
CA GLY A 298 -14.92 41.90 -41.27
C GLY A 298 -15.09 43.29 -41.91
N GLY A 299 -14.52 43.51 -43.08
CA GLY A 299 -14.56 44.78 -43.84
C GLY A 299 -15.58 44.76 -44.98
N SER A 300 -16.82 44.40 -44.68
CA SER A 300 -17.95 44.68 -45.62
C SER A 300 -19.10 45.29 -44.85
#